data_a59352657416cc056b0ac50355f66f78
#
_entry.id   a59352657416cc056b0ac50355f66f78
#
_cell.length_a   1.000
_cell.length_b   1.000
_cell.length_c   1.000
_cell.angle_alpha   90.00
_cell.angle_beta   90.00
_cell.angle_gamma   90.00
#
_symmetry.space_group_name_H-M   'P 1'
#
loop_
_entity.id
_entity.type
_entity.pdbx_description
1 polymer ?
#
loop_
_entity_poly.entity_id
_entity_poly.type
_entity_poly.pdbx_seq_one_letter_code
_entity_poly.pdbx_strand_id
1 'polypeptide(L)'
;MRKLLSNGLAVFAGVVSLPVGTPADSAKPTAAEHRNEPAQDSRLAFLRAFFEQGNCPAAKLSPIFLEAADMYALDWRLLPSLSFVETSGGKAARNNNLFGWDSGRAAFSSAAAGIRAVASSLAHSALYRNKDVDGILKTYNGSAGYARRVKDVMRRIAPTVD
;
A
#
# COMPACT_ATOMS: atom_id res chain seq x y z
N MET A 1 -5.25 35.42 -38.21
CA MET A 1 -4.21 36.47 -38.46
C MET A 1 -2.98 36.03 -37.67
N ARG A 2 -1.98 35.53 -38.39
CA ARG A 2 -0.61 36.08 -38.54
C ARG A 2 0.19 36.07 -37.22
N LYS A 3 1.44 35.58 -37.10
CA LYS A 3 2.55 35.19 -38.02
C LYS A 3 3.52 34.36 -37.20
N LEU A 4 4.02 33.28 -37.63
CA LEU A 4 5.35 32.86 -38.09
C LEU A 4 6.51 33.88 -37.95
N LEU A 5 7.67 33.39 -37.52
CA LEU A 5 9.05 33.62 -38.02
C LEU A 5 10.00 33.08 -36.95
N SER A 6 10.81 32.10 -37.16
CA SER A 6 11.86 31.83 -38.17
C SER A 6 13.29 32.08 -37.65
N ASN A 7 14.09 31.02 -37.79
CA ASN A 7 15.51 30.95 -38.06
C ASN A 7 16.58 31.22 -36.99
N GLY A 8 17.51 30.26 -36.96
CA GLY A 8 18.84 30.39 -36.38
C GLY A 8 19.67 29.11 -36.48
N LEU A 9 20.03 28.75 -37.72
CA LEU A 9 21.03 27.72 -38.04
C LEU A 9 22.43 28.28 -37.78
N ALA A 10 23.26 27.61 -37.00
CA ALA A 10 24.70 27.84 -36.97
C ALA A 10 25.43 26.48 -36.95
N VAL A 11 25.99 26.17 -38.12
CA VAL A 11 26.95 25.10 -38.36
C VAL A 11 28.34 25.62 -37.98
N PHE A 12 29.06 24.88 -37.13
CA PHE A 12 30.51 24.96 -37.07
C PHE A 12 31.13 23.59 -37.16
N ALA A 13 31.75 23.36 -38.33
CA ALA A 13 32.68 22.28 -38.55
C ALA A 13 34.05 22.66 -37.98
N GLY A 14 34.64 21.79 -37.22
CA GLY A 14 36.03 21.89 -36.76
C GLY A 14 36.63 20.51 -36.69
N VAL A 15 37.36 20.16 -37.74
CA VAL A 15 38.24 18.97 -37.84
C VAL A 15 39.56 19.31 -37.17
N VAL A 16 40.10 18.48 -36.27
CA VAL A 16 41.55 18.26 -36.09
C VAL A 16 41.84 16.99 -35.30
N SER A 17 42.44 16.01 -35.95
CA SER A 17 43.58 15.14 -35.62
C SER A 17 43.59 14.32 -34.32
N LEU A 18 43.66 13.00 -34.54
CA LEU A 18 44.12 11.97 -33.63
C LEU A 18 45.62 12.05 -33.32
N PRO A 19 46.04 11.53 -32.19
CA PRO A 19 47.16 10.59 -32.19
C PRO A 19 46.79 9.18 -31.67
N VAL A 20 47.33 8.20 -32.36
CA VAL A 20 47.43 6.78 -32.04
C VAL A 20 48.37 6.61 -30.83
N GLY A 21 47.94 5.73 -29.91
CA GLY A 21 48.81 5.26 -28.84
C GLY A 21 48.12 4.20 -28.01
N THR A 22 48.30 2.91 -28.29
CA THR A 22 48.10 1.75 -27.42
C THR A 22 49.33 1.59 -26.51
N PRO A 23 49.32 0.84 -25.37
CA PRO A 23 48.54 -0.39 -25.11
C PRO A 23 47.94 -0.51 -23.68
N ALA A 24 47.03 -1.46 -23.58
CA ALA A 24 46.66 -2.32 -22.47
C ALA A 24 47.13 -1.91 -21.04
N ASP A 25 46.16 -1.60 -20.21
CA ASP A 25 46.24 -1.99 -18.79
C ASP A 25 44.89 -2.50 -18.30
N SER A 26 44.98 -3.64 -17.62
CA SER A 26 43.88 -4.43 -17.08
C SER A 26 43.11 -3.63 -16.04
N ALA A 27 41.98 -3.03 -16.40
CA ALA A 27 41.04 -2.52 -15.42
C ALA A 27 40.29 -3.70 -14.80
N LYS A 28 40.59 -3.99 -13.53
CA LYS A 28 39.77 -4.78 -12.63
C LYS A 28 38.31 -4.39 -12.78
N PRO A 29 37.35 -5.34 -12.72
CA PRO A 29 35.95 -4.99 -12.62
C PRO A 29 35.75 -4.24 -11.30
N THR A 30 35.47 -2.96 -11.42
CA THR A 30 35.05 -2.11 -10.33
C THR A 30 33.76 -2.70 -9.74
N ALA A 31 33.77 -2.89 -8.43
CA ALA A 31 32.66 -3.41 -7.66
C ALA A 31 31.31 -2.89 -8.17
N ALA A 32 30.43 -3.84 -8.44
CA ALA A 32 29.05 -3.55 -8.77
C ALA A 32 28.50 -2.54 -7.76
N GLU A 33 28.07 -1.40 -8.28
CA GLU A 33 27.21 -0.48 -7.55
C GLU A 33 26.03 -1.30 -7.01
N HIS A 34 26.06 -1.59 -5.71
CA HIS A 34 24.86 -1.96 -4.98
C HIS A 34 23.90 -0.77 -5.10
N ARG A 35 23.05 -0.80 -6.11
CA ARG A 35 21.84 0.01 -6.08
C ARG A 35 21.13 -0.40 -4.80
N ASN A 36 21.13 0.47 -3.81
CA ASN A 36 20.20 0.42 -2.70
C ASN A 36 18.80 0.53 -3.30
N GLU A 37 18.21 -0.59 -3.71
CA GLU A 37 16.78 -0.65 -3.89
C GLU A 37 16.18 -0.35 -2.51
N PRO A 38 15.24 0.60 -2.39
CA PRO A 38 14.58 0.84 -1.12
C PRO A 38 14.03 -0.50 -0.62
N ALA A 39 14.43 -0.87 0.59
CA ALA A 39 14.03 -2.13 1.20
C ALA A 39 12.52 -2.28 1.05
N GLN A 40 12.10 -3.26 0.27
CA GLN A 40 10.69 -3.48 -0.03
C GLN A 40 9.98 -3.76 1.30
N ASP A 41 8.95 -2.99 1.63
CA ASP A 41 8.20 -3.15 2.89
C ASP A 41 7.67 -4.58 3.01
N SER A 42 8.25 -5.35 3.92
CA SER A 42 7.89 -6.76 4.13
C SER A 42 6.41 -6.96 4.47
N ARG A 43 5.78 -5.96 5.08
CA ARG A 43 4.33 -5.98 5.40
C ARG A 43 3.49 -6.13 4.14
N LEU A 44 3.93 -5.51 3.03
CA LEU A 44 3.23 -5.61 1.75
C LEU A 44 3.22 -7.03 1.21
N ALA A 45 4.34 -7.74 1.33
CA ALA A 45 4.45 -9.15 0.92
C ALA A 45 3.51 -10.03 1.75
N PHE A 46 3.47 -9.85 3.07
CA PHE A 46 2.55 -10.59 3.95
C PHE A 46 1.08 -10.36 3.59
N LEU A 47 0.67 -9.10 3.38
CA LEU A 47 -0.71 -8.79 3.02
C LEU A 47 -1.12 -9.37 1.67
N ARG A 48 -0.25 -9.24 0.66
CA ARG A 48 -0.51 -9.82 -0.66
C ARG A 48 -0.67 -11.32 -0.56
N ALA A 49 0.31 -12.02 0.03
CA ALA A 49 0.28 -13.47 0.18
C ALA A 49 -0.99 -13.94 0.92
N PHE A 50 -1.37 -13.27 2.01
CA PHE A 50 -2.57 -13.60 2.76
C PHE A 50 -3.85 -13.51 1.91
N PHE A 51 -4.02 -12.41 1.18
CA PHE A 51 -5.21 -12.22 0.36
C PHE A 51 -5.21 -13.08 -0.91
N GLU A 52 -4.05 -13.30 -1.54
CA GLU A 52 -3.90 -14.16 -2.72
C GLU A 52 -4.19 -15.61 -2.37
N GLN A 53 -3.68 -16.12 -1.25
CA GLN A 53 -3.99 -17.47 -0.77
C GLN A 53 -5.51 -17.67 -0.59
N GLY A 54 -6.21 -16.63 -0.15
CA GLY A 54 -7.66 -16.62 -0.04
C GLY A 54 -8.40 -16.30 -1.33
N ASN A 55 -7.75 -16.08 -2.46
CA ASN A 55 -8.35 -15.57 -3.71
C ASN A 55 -9.23 -14.33 -3.46
N CYS A 56 -8.75 -13.40 -2.62
CA CYS A 56 -9.50 -12.20 -2.22
C CYS A 56 -9.23 -11.03 -3.17
N PRO A 57 -10.26 -10.31 -3.65
CA PRO A 57 -10.10 -9.09 -4.44
C PRO A 57 -9.22 -8.03 -3.76
N ALA A 58 -9.19 -8.01 -2.43
CA ALA A 58 -8.40 -7.11 -1.60
C ALA A 58 -6.88 -7.24 -1.79
N ALA A 59 -6.37 -8.31 -2.41
CA ALA A 59 -4.94 -8.47 -2.70
C ALA A 59 -4.36 -7.25 -3.44
N LYS A 60 -5.09 -6.72 -4.41
CA LYS A 60 -4.70 -5.53 -5.20
C LYS A 60 -4.71 -4.24 -4.38
N LEU A 61 -5.39 -4.24 -3.24
CA LEU A 61 -5.52 -3.09 -2.34
C LEU A 61 -4.51 -3.12 -1.18
N SER A 62 -3.62 -4.12 -1.12
CA SER A 62 -2.62 -4.24 -0.06
C SER A 62 -1.79 -2.98 0.16
N PRO A 63 -1.32 -2.25 -0.87
CA PRO A 63 -0.63 -0.98 -0.66
C PRO A 63 -1.50 0.09 0.02
N ILE A 64 -2.80 0.14 -0.32
CA ILE A 64 -3.74 1.12 0.24
C ILE A 64 -4.03 0.84 1.71
N PHE A 65 -4.10 -0.43 2.10
CA PHE A 65 -4.25 -0.82 3.50
C PHE A 65 -3.06 -0.34 4.34
N LEU A 66 -1.83 -0.52 3.85
CA LEU A 66 -0.63 -0.06 4.55
C LEU A 66 -0.57 1.46 4.62
N GLU A 67 -0.77 2.14 3.49
CA GLU A 67 -0.81 3.60 3.44
C GLU A 67 -1.80 4.17 4.47
N ALA A 68 -3.02 3.62 4.51
CA ALA A 68 -4.03 4.08 5.45
C ALA A 68 -3.67 3.75 6.90
N ALA A 69 -3.10 2.58 7.19
CA ALA A 69 -2.67 2.22 8.52
C ALA A 69 -1.56 3.15 9.03
N ASP A 70 -0.56 3.42 8.20
CA ASP A 70 0.56 4.30 8.54
C ASP A 70 0.09 5.75 8.72
N MET A 71 -0.78 6.25 7.84
CA MET A 71 -1.33 7.61 7.91
C MET A 71 -2.09 7.86 9.20
N TYR A 72 -2.80 6.87 9.69
CA TYR A 72 -3.66 7.00 10.87
C TYR A 72 -3.12 6.29 12.13
N ALA A 73 -1.85 5.87 12.12
CA ALA A 73 -1.19 5.17 13.22
C ALA A 73 -1.99 3.97 13.76
N LEU A 74 -2.58 3.19 12.86
CA LEU A 74 -3.30 1.95 13.19
C LEU A 74 -2.37 0.74 13.08
N ASP A 75 -2.64 -0.33 13.82
CA ASP A 75 -2.00 -1.62 13.53
C ASP A 75 -2.28 -2.00 12.07
N TRP A 76 -1.23 -2.17 11.28
CA TRP A 76 -1.32 -2.39 9.84
C TRP A 76 -2.11 -3.66 9.45
N ARG A 77 -2.29 -4.59 10.40
CA ARG A 77 -3.07 -5.82 10.22
C ARG A 77 -4.56 -5.61 10.52
N LEU A 78 -4.94 -4.52 11.19
CA LEU A 78 -6.32 -4.30 11.64
C LEU A 78 -7.30 -4.16 10.46
N LEU A 79 -7.06 -3.20 9.58
CA LEU A 79 -7.96 -2.94 8.44
C LEU A 79 -8.10 -4.15 7.50
N PRO A 80 -7.01 -4.84 7.09
CA PRO A 80 -7.11 -6.06 6.30
C PRO A 80 -7.92 -7.15 6.99
N SER A 81 -7.73 -7.32 8.31
CA SER A 81 -8.45 -8.34 9.09
C SER A 81 -9.94 -8.04 9.19
N LEU A 82 -10.31 -6.77 9.42
CA LEU A 82 -11.70 -6.35 9.39
C LEU A 82 -12.33 -6.65 8.03
N SER A 83 -11.69 -6.27 6.93
CA SER A 83 -12.21 -6.53 5.59
C SER A 83 -12.38 -8.02 5.31
N PHE A 84 -11.47 -8.85 5.82
CA PHE A 84 -11.55 -10.30 5.66
C PHE A 84 -12.74 -10.89 6.44
N VAL A 85 -12.93 -10.48 7.69
CA VAL A 85 -14.02 -10.96 8.55
C VAL A 85 -15.39 -10.52 8.03
N GLU A 86 -15.52 -9.28 7.55
CA GLU A 86 -16.78 -8.69 7.11
C GLU A 86 -17.23 -9.16 5.72
N THR A 87 -16.29 -9.18 4.77
CA THR A 87 -16.63 -9.39 3.36
C THR A 87 -15.74 -10.44 2.67
N SER A 88 -15.01 -11.26 3.43
CA SER A 88 -14.03 -12.22 2.90
C SER A 88 -13.01 -11.54 1.97
N GLY A 89 -12.45 -10.40 2.44
CA GLY A 89 -11.49 -9.65 1.65
C GLY A 89 -12.07 -9.08 0.35
N GLY A 90 -13.31 -8.64 0.41
CA GLY A 90 -14.00 -7.98 -0.69
C GLY A 90 -14.86 -8.89 -1.57
N LYS A 91 -14.90 -10.22 -1.36
CA LYS A 91 -15.73 -11.13 -2.16
C LYS A 91 -17.23 -10.83 -2.04
N ALA A 92 -17.67 -10.47 -0.84
CA ALA A 92 -19.05 -10.13 -0.54
C ALA A 92 -19.28 -8.60 -0.45
N ALA A 93 -18.29 -7.79 -0.80
CA ALA A 93 -18.41 -6.35 -0.72
C ALA A 93 -19.43 -5.81 -1.73
N ARG A 94 -20.25 -4.87 -1.28
CA ARG A 94 -21.18 -4.09 -2.12
C ARG A 94 -20.84 -2.61 -2.00
N ASN A 95 -21.09 -1.84 -3.05
CA ASN A 95 -20.88 -0.38 -3.05
C ASN A 95 -19.47 0.03 -2.58
N ASN A 96 -18.43 -0.75 -2.93
CA ASN A 96 -17.04 -0.56 -2.48
C ASN A 96 -16.84 -0.60 -0.96
N ASN A 97 -17.80 -1.15 -0.20
CA ASN A 97 -17.79 -1.23 1.25
C ASN A 97 -17.24 -2.60 1.70
N LEU A 98 -15.91 -2.66 1.90
CA LEU A 98 -15.22 -3.89 2.34
C LEU A 98 -15.48 -4.24 3.80
N PHE A 99 -16.00 -3.30 4.58
CA PHE A 99 -16.06 -3.36 6.03
C PHE A 99 -17.48 -3.55 6.57
N GLY A 100 -18.49 -3.67 5.71
CA GLY A 100 -19.88 -3.67 6.18
C GLY A 100 -20.25 -2.37 6.91
N TRP A 101 -19.52 -1.26 6.67
CA TRP A 101 -19.65 -0.01 7.38
C TRP A 101 -21.08 0.55 7.32
N ASP A 102 -21.54 1.12 8.42
CA ASP A 102 -22.93 1.58 8.59
C ASP A 102 -23.95 0.47 8.29
N SER A 103 -23.75 -0.70 8.90
CA SER A 103 -24.61 -1.88 8.67
C SER A 103 -24.73 -2.25 7.18
N GLY A 104 -23.66 -2.05 6.42
CA GLY A 104 -23.59 -2.34 4.99
C GLY A 104 -24.22 -1.26 4.08
N ARG A 105 -24.75 -0.19 4.64
CA ARG A 105 -25.43 0.89 3.86
C ARG A 105 -24.46 1.89 3.26
N ALA A 106 -23.26 2.05 3.85
CA ALA A 106 -22.28 2.98 3.32
C ALA A 106 -21.88 2.61 1.89
N ALA A 107 -21.79 3.62 1.03
CA ALA A 107 -21.30 3.52 -0.33
C ALA A 107 -20.09 4.43 -0.50
N PHE A 108 -19.04 3.92 -1.14
CA PHE A 108 -17.82 4.66 -1.40
C PHE A 108 -17.56 4.78 -2.90
N SER A 109 -16.90 5.84 -3.34
CA SER A 109 -16.55 6.06 -4.75
C SER A 109 -15.60 4.99 -5.29
N SER A 110 -14.79 4.39 -4.41
CA SER A 110 -13.93 3.23 -4.70
C SER A 110 -13.64 2.46 -3.43
N ALA A 111 -13.17 1.22 -3.56
CA ALA A 111 -12.70 0.44 -2.44
C ALA A 111 -11.54 1.13 -1.68
N ALA A 112 -10.64 1.78 -2.39
CA ALA A 112 -9.56 2.58 -1.80
C ALA A 112 -10.10 3.76 -0.97
N ALA A 113 -11.11 4.47 -1.47
CA ALA A 113 -11.78 5.54 -0.71
C ALA A 113 -12.45 5.00 0.56
N GLY A 114 -13.09 3.83 0.48
CA GLY A 114 -13.67 3.14 1.63
C GLY A 114 -12.63 2.79 2.69
N ILE A 115 -11.47 2.25 2.29
CA ILE A 115 -10.37 1.94 3.22
C ILE A 115 -9.92 3.20 3.97
N ARG A 116 -9.64 4.30 3.25
CA ARG A 116 -9.20 5.55 3.89
C ARG A 116 -10.27 6.17 4.80
N ALA A 117 -11.53 6.15 4.38
CA ALA A 117 -12.64 6.67 5.18
C ALA A 117 -12.84 5.91 6.49
N VAL A 118 -12.79 4.57 6.44
CA VAL A 118 -12.91 3.73 7.62
C VAL A 118 -11.69 3.91 8.53
N ALA A 119 -10.46 3.92 7.98
CA ALA A 119 -9.24 4.17 8.75
C ALA A 119 -9.31 5.52 9.50
N SER A 120 -9.68 6.60 8.80
CA SER A 120 -9.89 7.93 9.40
C SER A 120 -10.92 7.89 10.53
N SER A 121 -12.03 7.18 10.32
CA SER A 121 -13.08 7.06 11.33
C SER A 121 -12.62 6.31 12.57
N LEU A 122 -11.84 5.23 12.40
CA LEU A 122 -11.26 4.46 13.51
C LEU A 122 -10.26 5.28 14.33
N ALA A 123 -9.52 6.19 13.68
CA ALA A 123 -8.52 7.02 14.34
C ALA A 123 -9.13 8.26 15.04
N HIS A 124 -10.12 8.89 14.42
CA HIS A 124 -10.48 10.26 14.79
C HIS A 124 -11.91 10.44 15.29
N SER A 125 -12.83 9.55 14.94
CA SER A 125 -14.22 9.74 15.40
C SER A 125 -14.34 9.66 16.93
N ALA A 126 -15.29 10.36 17.50
CA ALA A 126 -15.54 10.34 18.93
C ALA A 126 -15.80 8.93 19.49
N LEU A 127 -16.28 8.03 18.63
CA LEU A 127 -16.61 6.65 18.99
C LEU A 127 -15.36 5.77 19.15
N TYR A 128 -14.30 6.01 18.37
CA TYR A 128 -13.13 5.13 18.29
C TYR A 128 -11.82 5.78 18.76
N ARG A 129 -11.69 7.09 18.71
CA ARG A 129 -10.44 7.78 19.07
C ARG A 129 -9.91 7.35 20.44
N ASN A 130 -8.60 7.25 20.55
CA ASN A 130 -7.88 6.86 21.77
C ASN A 130 -8.17 5.43 22.28
N LYS A 131 -8.74 4.57 21.43
CA LYS A 131 -8.92 3.15 21.74
C LYS A 131 -7.78 2.34 21.17
N ASP A 132 -7.34 1.35 21.92
CA ASP A 132 -6.49 0.27 21.43
C ASP A 132 -7.29 -0.68 20.50
N VAL A 133 -6.61 -1.68 19.96
CA VAL A 133 -7.24 -2.65 19.05
C VAL A 133 -8.43 -3.33 19.70
N ASP A 134 -8.34 -3.74 20.96
CA ASP A 134 -9.43 -4.40 21.67
C ASP A 134 -10.63 -3.48 21.87
N GLY A 135 -10.39 -2.24 22.25
CA GLY A 135 -11.42 -1.21 22.37
C GLY A 135 -12.10 -0.88 21.04
N ILE A 136 -11.34 -0.81 19.94
CA ILE A 136 -11.87 -0.63 18.60
C ILE A 136 -12.77 -1.81 18.23
N LEU A 137 -12.29 -3.05 18.38
CA LEU A 137 -13.02 -4.24 18.00
C LEU A 137 -14.31 -4.43 18.82
N LYS A 138 -14.27 -4.15 20.12
CA LYS A 138 -15.45 -4.17 20.99
C LYS A 138 -16.49 -3.13 20.56
N THR A 139 -16.04 -1.96 20.12
CA THR A 139 -16.92 -0.89 19.66
C THR A 139 -17.50 -1.19 18.28
N TYR A 140 -16.68 -1.79 17.40
CA TYR A 140 -17.06 -2.13 16.02
C TYR A 140 -18.18 -3.19 16.01
N ASN A 141 -17.99 -4.25 16.79
CA ASN A 141 -18.97 -5.31 16.97
C ASN A 141 -18.83 -5.94 18.36
N GLY A 142 -19.78 -5.67 19.24
CA GLY A 142 -19.77 -6.15 20.61
C GLY A 142 -20.13 -7.62 20.78
N SER A 143 -20.35 -8.39 19.71
CA SER A 143 -20.70 -9.80 19.83
C SER A 143 -19.53 -10.64 20.39
N ALA A 144 -19.88 -11.63 21.23
CA ALA A 144 -18.88 -12.53 21.79
C ALA A 144 -18.11 -13.25 20.66
N GLY A 145 -16.78 -13.22 20.76
CA GLY A 145 -15.92 -13.89 19.79
C GLY A 145 -15.59 -13.08 18.52
N TYR A 146 -16.21 -11.93 18.27
CA TYR A 146 -15.86 -11.09 17.13
C TYR A 146 -14.38 -10.63 17.20
N ALA A 147 -14.01 -10.02 18.30
CA ALA A 147 -12.63 -9.58 18.52
C ALA A 147 -11.62 -10.73 18.36
N ARG A 148 -11.97 -11.92 18.86
CA ARG A 148 -11.12 -13.11 18.70
C ARG A 148 -10.93 -13.44 17.23
N ARG A 149 -12.01 -13.50 16.42
CA ARG A 149 -11.91 -13.80 14.98
C ARG A 149 -11.04 -12.81 14.25
N VAL A 150 -11.19 -11.51 14.52
CA VAL A 150 -10.35 -10.49 13.87
C VAL A 150 -8.88 -10.65 14.28
N LYS A 151 -8.59 -10.82 15.57
CA LYS A 151 -7.22 -11.04 16.07
C LYS A 151 -6.60 -12.34 15.54
N ASP A 152 -7.39 -13.40 15.34
CA ASP A 152 -6.92 -14.62 14.68
C ASP A 152 -6.48 -14.34 13.23
N VAL A 153 -7.24 -13.53 12.51
CA VAL A 153 -6.85 -13.10 11.15
C VAL A 153 -5.58 -12.23 11.19
N MET A 154 -5.47 -11.30 12.13
CA MET A 154 -4.25 -10.48 12.29
C MET A 154 -3.00 -11.35 12.48
N ARG A 155 -3.07 -12.39 13.32
CA ARG A 155 -1.97 -13.35 13.53
C ARG A 155 -1.65 -14.18 12.29
N ARG A 156 -2.66 -14.49 11.47
CA ARG A 156 -2.47 -15.21 10.19
C ARG A 156 -1.79 -14.34 9.14
N ILE A 157 -2.03 -13.03 9.14
CA ILE A 157 -1.33 -12.10 8.25
C ILE A 157 0.16 -12.04 8.62
N ALA A 158 0.45 -11.79 9.88
CA ALA A 158 1.80 -11.86 10.44
C ALA A 158 1.71 -12.05 11.96
N PRO A 159 2.54 -12.93 12.54
CA PRO A 159 2.60 -13.07 13.99
C PRO A 159 3.02 -11.74 14.63
N THR A 160 2.56 -11.50 15.85
CA THR A 160 3.10 -10.41 16.68
C THR A 160 4.53 -10.79 17.04
N VAL A 161 5.49 -9.93 16.75
CA VAL A 161 6.83 -10.05 17.31
C VAL A 161 6.73 -9.47 18.71
N ASP A 162 6.78 -10.34 19.73
CA ASP A 162 6.83 -9.94 21.14
C ASP A 162 8.23 -9.35 21.45
#